data_2e218ef4677271e10167f5d5e752a7a3
#
_entry.id   2e218ef4677271e10167f5d5e752a7a3
#
_cell.length_a   1.000
_cell.length_b   1.000
_cell.length_c   1.000
_cell.angle_alpha   90.00
_cell.angle_beta   90.00
_cell.angle_gamma   90.00
#
_symmetry.space_group_name_H-M   'P 1'
#
loop_
_entity.id
_entity.type
_entity.pdbx_description
1 polymer ?
#
loop_
_entity_poly.entity_id
_entity_poly.type
_entity_poly.pdbx_seq_one_letter_code
_entity_poly.pdbx_strand_id
1 'polypeptide(L)'
;MLFSKKRAATNTTQMKFVVKRFLDMYWRTPTYNLTRFFISLVLSLLFGTVFFGADYNSYQGLNSGVGMLFIGTLFNGMTSFSSVLPIASNDRAAFYRERASQTYNAFWYFFGSTIAEIPYIFASCFLYTAIFFPMVGFTGFTTFILFWVNLSLLGLMLTYMGQMFAYALPSEEVAHIIGILIISVFITFMGFSPPAEAIPSAYKWLYKITPLRFSLSILTALVFADCPELPTWNTTLKVYENIQSELGCQPLANSPVEIGHTTVKQFTEDVFGMVHADIWPNTIIVLGYIVLFRIFALLSLRFLNHQKK
;
A
#
# COMPACT_ATOMS: atom_id res chain seq x y z
N MET A 1 -52.49 -2.60 1.75
CA MET A 1 -51.82 -1.55 0.99
C MET A 1 -50.63 -2.19 0.24
N LEU A 2 -50.68 -2.22 -1.08
CA LEU A 2 -49.57 -2.67 -1.93
C LEU A 2 -48.68 -1.48 -2.23
N PHE A 3 -47.50 -1.42 -1.63
CA PHE A 3 -46.52 -0.38 -1.95
C PHE A 3 -45.93 -0.65 -3.33
N SER A 4 -45.99 0.31 -4.22
CA SER A 4 -45.48 0.22 -5.60
C SER A 4 -43.95 0.15 -5.65
N LYS A 5 -43.24 0.51 -4.59
CA LYS A 5 -41.77 0.51 -4.49
C LYS A 5 -41.33 -0.31 -3.29
N LYS A 6 -40.28 -1.14 -3.49
CA LYS A 6 -39.68 -1.97 -2.46
C LYS A 6 -39.05 -1.14 -1.31
N ARG A 7 -38.67 0.12 -1.57
CA ARG A 7 -38.09 1.07 -0.60
C ARG A 7 -38.72 2.43 -0.76
N ALA A 8 -38.96 3.11 0.37
CA ALA A 8 -39.58 4.43 0.39
C ALA A 8 -38.67 5.54 -0.17
N ALA A 9 -37.36 5.49 0.14
CA ALA A 9 -36.38 6.49 -0.27
C ALA A 9 -35.83 6.24 -1.69
N THR A 10 -35.53 7.33 -2.43
CA THR A 10 -34.85 7.27 -3.71
C THR A 10 -33.40 6.77 -3.58
N ASN A 11 -32.82 6.24 -4.63
CA ASN A 11 -31.41 5.79 -4.61
C ASN A 11 -30.43 6.90 -4.23
N THR A 12 -30.63 8.11 -4.72
CA THR A 12 -29.78 9.27 -4.40
C THR A 12 -29.87 9.64 -2.92
N THR A 13 -31.08 9.61 -2.35
CA THR A 13 -31.29 9.85 -0.92
C THR A 13 -30.60 8.79 -0.06
N GLN A 14 -30.75 7.50 -0.43
CA GLN A 14 -30.08 6.40 0.26
C GLN A 14 -28.54 6.57 0.22
N MET A 15 -27.97 6.86 -0.95
CA MET A 15 -26.54 7.12 -1.13
C MET A 15 -26.06 8.23 -0.21
N LYS A 16 -26.71 9.40 -0.25
CA LYS A 16 -26.32 10.59 0.52
C LYS A 16 -26.28 10.30 2.03
N PHE A 17 -27.34 9.68 2.56
CA PHE A 17 -27.44 9.41 4.00
C PHE A 17 -26.50 8.29 4.45
N VAL A 18 -26.33 7.24 3.65
CA VAL A 18 -25.42 6.13 3.99
C VAL A 18 -23.96 6.59 3.95
N VAL A 19 -23.56 7.34 2.92
CA VAL A 19 -22.19 7.90 2.85
C VAL A 19 -21.93 8.85 4.03
N LYS A 20 -22.88 9.77 4.33
CA LYS A 20 -22.76 10.67 5.47
C LYS A 20 -22.62 9.88 6.78
N ARG A 21 -23.45 8.84 6.98
CA ARG A 21 -23.37 7.98 8.17
C ARG A 21 -21.97 7.36 8.34
N PHE A 22 -21.38 6.84 7.25
CA PHE A 22 -20.03 6.27 7.31
C PHE A 22 -18.98 7.32 7.65
N LEU A 23 -19.03 8.50 7.01
CA LEU A 23 -18.12 9.59 7.34
C LEU A 23 -18.24 10.04 8.80
N ASP A 24 -19.47 10.20 9.30
CA ASP A 24 -19.73 10.56 10.69
C ASP A 24 -19.29 9.44 11.66
N MET A 25 -19.47 8.17 11.31
CA MET A 25 -19.03 7.02 12.11
C MET A 25 -17.50 6.98 12.22
N TYR A 26 -16.80 7.10 11.11
CA TYR A 26 -15.34 7.11 11.09
C TYR A 26 -14.78 8.32 11.85
N TRP A 27 -15.37 9.50 11.66
CA TRP A 27 -14.96 10.70 12.39
C TRP A 27 -15.12 10.56 13.91
N ARG A 28 -16.19 9.91 14.35
CA ARG A 28 -16.50 9.70 15.78
C ARG A 28 -15.81 8.50 16.41
N THR A 29 -14.98 7.77 15.66
CA THR A 29 -14.22 6.63 16.17
C THR A 29 -12.77 7.02 16.39
N PRO A 30 -12.40 7.62 17.56
CA PRO A 30 -11.05 8.11 17.81
C PRO A 30 -10.00 6.98 17.82
N THR A 31 -10.39 5.79 18.25
CA THR A 31 -9.52 4.60 18.23
C THR A 31 -9.04 4.26 16.81
N TYR A 32 -9.85 4.51 15.78
CA TYR A 32 -9.43 4.33 14.39
C TYR A 32 -8.54 5.48 13.91
N ASN A 33 -9.02 6.72 14.06
CA ASN A 33 -8.37 7.90 13.49
C ASN A 33 -7.08 8.24 14.21
N LEU A 34 -7.15 8.46 15.54
CA LEU A 34 -6.00 8.88 16.33
C LEU A 34 -4.90 7.83 16.35
N THR A 35 -5.25 6.54 16.45
CA THR A 35 -4.26 5.47 16.45
C THR A 35 -3.51 5.43 15.11
N ARG A 36 -4.22 5.55 13.99
CA ARG A 36 -3.60 5.55 12.66
C ARG A 36 -2.66 6.76 12.46
N PHE A 37 -3.11 7.97 12.81
CA PHE A 37 -2.28 9.17 12.73
C PHE A 37 -1.08 9.11 13.67
N PHE A 38 -1.28 8.64 14.90
CA PHE A 38 -0.20 8.48 15.87
C PHE A 38 0.86 7.47 15.40
N ILE A 39 0.44 6.30 14.91
CA ILE A 39 1.36 5.31 14.36
C ILE A 39 2.10 5.87 13.14
N SER A 40 1.42 6.56 12.23
CA SER A 40 2.06 7.21 11.08
C SER A 40 3.11 8.23 11.50
N LEU A 41 2.82 9.03 12.52
CA LEU A 41 3.76 10.00 13.10
C LEU A 41 4.99 9.29 13.72
N VAL A 42 4.75 8.29 14.56
CA VAL A 42 5.83 7.55 15.24
C VAL A 42 6.72 6.84 14.21
N LEU A 43 6.14 6.15 13.23
CA LEU A 43 6.90 5.43 12.21
C LEU A 43 7.69 6.38 11.31
N SER A 44 7.11 7.52 10.92
CA SER A 44 7.81 8.50 10.08
C SER A 44 9.00 9.14 10.80
N LEU A 45 8.86 9.44 12.08
CA LEU A 45 9.97 9.95 12.91
C LEU A 45 11.02 8.87 13.16
N LEU A 46 10.60 7.63 13.48
CA LEU A 46 11.51 6.53 13.74
C LEU A 46 12.38 6.25 12.51
N PHE A 47 11.76 5.99 11.35
CA PHE A 47 12.53 5.70 10.14
C PHE A 47 13.27 6.94 9.62
N GLY A 48 12.66 8.13 9.72
CA GLY A 48 13.30 9.38 9.34
C GLY A 48 14.58 9.65 10.15
N THR A 49 14.59 9.39 11.44
CA THR A 49 15.77 9.59 12.29
C THR A 49 16.83 8.51 12.10
N VAL A 50 16.43 7.23 11.94
CA VAL A 50 17.36 6.11 11.73
C VAL A 50 18.14 6.26 10.42
N PHE A 51 17.49 6.76 9.36
CA PHE A 51 18.09 6.91 8.03
C PHE A 51 18.44 8.36 7.70
N PHE A 52 18.47 9.22 8.70
CA PHE A 52 18.86 10.63 8.51
C PHE A 52 20.30 10.74 8.02
N GLY A 53 20.49 11.43 6.88
CA GLY A 53 21.82 11.60 6.28
C GLY A 53 22.45 10.32 5.71
N ALA A 54 21.66 9.30 5.40
CA ALA A 54 22.14 8.08 4.76
C ALA A 54 22.70 8.36 3.36
N ASP A 55 23.86 7.77 3.04
CA ASP A 55 24.50 7.87 1.72
C ASP A 55 24.04 6.72 0.82
N TYR A 56 23.08 7.01 -0.05
CA TYR A 56 22.52 6.01 -0.99
C TYR A 56 23.38 5.78 -2.23
N ASN A 57 24.49 6.52 -2.40
CA ASN A 57 25.42 6.31 -3.50
C ASN A 57 26.39 5.15 -3.24
N SER A 58 26.43 4.62 -2.02
CA SER A 58 27.21 3.45 -1.67
C SER A 58 26.38 2.16 -1.77
N TYR A 59 27.02 1.03 -2.10
CA TYR A 59 26.38 -0.28 -2.17
C TYR A 59 25.62 -0.65 -0.89
N GLN A 60 26.21 -0.42 0.28
CA GLN A 60 25.57 -0.71 1.57
C GLN A 60 24.42 0.25 1.85
N GLY A 61 24.61 1.54 1.54
CA GLY A 61 23.58 2.56 1.75
C GLY A 61 22.36 2.35 0.84
N LEU A 62 22.56 1.96 -0.43
CA LEU A 62 21.47 1.65 -1.34
C LEU A 62 20.66 0.43 -0.87
N ASN A 63 21.33 -0.66 -0.48
CA ASN A 63 20.66 -1.84 0.09
C ASN A 63 19.87 -1.49 1.36
N SER A 64 20.45 -0.65 2.23
CA SER A 64 19.76 -0.15 3.43
C SER A 64 18.56 0.72 3.08
N GLY A 65 18.67 1.56 2.04
CA GLY A 65 17.58 2.41 1.55
C GLY A 65 16.41 1.60 1.00
N VAL A 66 16.68 0.58 0.17
CA VAL A 66 15.63 -0.33 -0.31
C VAL A 66 15.02 -1.12 0.85
N GLY A 67 15.83 -1.56 1.81
CA GLY A 67 15.37 -2.20 3.05
C GLY A 67 14.47 -1.30 3.89
N MET A 68 14.79 -0.01 3.99
CA MET A 68 13.97 1.00 4.66
C MET A 68 12.60 1.14 3.99
N LEU A 69 12.54 1.23 2.66
CA LEU A 69 11.29 1.28 1.91
C LEU A 69 10.48 0.00 2.07
N PHE A 70 11.14 -1.16 2.09
CA PHE A 70 10.51 -2.46 2.36
C PHE A 70 9.83 -2.47 3.74
N ILE A 71 10.55 -2.09 4.80
CA ILE A 71 9.99 -2.05 6.17
C ILE A 71 8.89 -0.99 6.27
N GLY A 72 9.08 0.20 5.68
CA GLY A 72 8.07 1.26 5.64
C GLY A 72 6.78 0.82 4.95
N THR A 73 6.88 0.14 3.81
CA THR A 73 5.76 -0.45 3.08
C THR A 73 5.02 -1.48 3.93
N LEU A 74 5.77 -2.35 4.61
CA LEU A 74 5.23 -3.37 5.49
C LEU A 74 4.42 -2.78 6.65
N PHE A 75 5.00 -1.86 7.41
CA PHE A 75 4.32 -1.28 8.58
C PHE A 75 3.11 -0.44 8.20
N ASN A 76 3.18 0.39 7.15
CA ASN A 76 2.03 1.14 6.66
C ASN A 76 0.91 0.20 6.18
N GLY A 77 1.26 -0.88 5.49
CA GLY A 77 0.31 -1.89 5.04
C GLY A 77 -0.35 -2.63 6.20
N MET A 78 0.43 -3.14 7.16
CA MET A 78 -0.09 -3.85 8.35
C MET A 78 -0.98 -2.96 9.20
N THR A 79 -0.60 -1.70 9.42
CA THR A 79 -1.42 -0.73 10.16
C THR A 79 -2.75 -0.50 9.45
N SER A 80 -2.74 -0.36 8.13
CA SER A 80 -3.94 -0.18 7.32
C SER A 80 -4.87 -1.39 7.38
N PHE A 81 -4.31 -2.60 7.31
CA PHE A 81 -5.06 -3.85 7.44
C PHE A 81 -5.67 -4.02 8.84
N SER A 82 -4.86 -3.89 9.89
CA SER A 82 -5.28 -4.19 11.27
C SER A 82 -6.29 -3.17 11.80
N SER A 83 -6.14 -1.88 11.46
CA SER A 83 -7.00 -0.82 11.98
C SER A 83 -8.45 -0.89 11.49
N VAL A 84 -8.70 -1.47 10.32
CA VAL A 84 -10.04 -1.54 9.74
C VAL A 84 -10.86 -2.74 10.25
N LEU A 85 -10.21 -3.79 10.75
CA LEU A 85 -10.88 -5.04 11.16
C LEU A 85 -11.96 -4.82 12.22
N PRO A 86 -11.71 -4.12 13.35
CA PRO A 86 -12.74 -3.91 14.38
C PRO A 86 -13.93 -3.11 13.86
N ILE A 87 -13.70 -2.05 13.10
CA ILE A 87 -14.79 -1.23 12.54
C ILE A 87 -15.65 -2.05 11.58
N ALA A 88 -15.03 -2.74 10.63
CA ALA A 88 -15.73 -3.52 9.63
C ALA A 88 -16.51 -4.71 10.25
N SER A 89 -15.95 -5.37 11.27
CA SER A 89 -16.60 -6.47 11.97
C SER A 89 -17.80 -6.01 12.78
N ASN A 90 -17.69 -4.89 13.50
CA ASN A 90 -18.78 -4.32 14.30
C ASN A 90 -19.93 -3.82 13.41
N ASP A 91 -19.61 -3.12 12.32
CA ASP A 91 -20.62 -2.56 11.42
C ASP A 91 -21.33 -3.66 10.60
N ARG A 92 -20.67 -4.80 10.35
CA ARG A 92 -21.26 -5.97 9.69
C ARG A 92 -22.54 -6.45 10.40
N ALA A 93 -22.54 -6.47 11.73
CA ALA A 93 -23.72 -6.90 12.51
C ALA A 93 -24.91 -5.94 12.33
N ALA A 94 -24.64 -4.64 12.26
CA ALA A 94 -25.65 -3.62 11.96
C ALA A 94 -26.19 -3.77 10.53
N PHE A 95 -25.30 -4.00 9.55
CA PHE A 95 -25.66 -4.22 8.15
C PHE A 95 -26.66 -5.37 7.97
N TYR A 96 -26.46 -6.52 8.63
CA TYR A 96 -27.39 -7.65 8.49
C TYR A 96 -28.79 -7.31 8.99
N ARG A 97 -28.92 -6.59 10.11
CA ARG A 97 -30.22 -6.12 10.65
C ARG A 97 -30.90 -5.14 9.71
N GLU A 98 -30.15 -4.15 9.21
CA GLU A 98 -30.67 -3.13 8.29
C GLU A 98 -31.02 -3.71 6.90
N ARG A 99 -30.31 -4.75 6.45
CA ARG A 99 -30.64 -5.50 5.25
C ARG A 99 -31.93 -6.29 5.42
N ALA A 100 -32.13 -6.93 6.57
CA ALA A 100 -33.36 -7.67 6.87
C ALA A 100 -34.58 -6.74 6.90
N SER A 101 -34.47 -5.54 7.45
CA SER A 101 -35.52 -4.51 7.46
C SER A 101 -35.69 -3.77 6.11
N GLN A 102 -34.87 -4.08 5.09
CA GLN A 102 -34.90 -3.45 3.76
C GLN A 102 -34.71 -1.92 3.77
N THR A 103 -34.02 -1.39 4.76
CA THR A 103 -33.82 0.05 4.97
C THR A 103 -33.18 0.75 3.75
N TYR A 104 -32.14 0.11 3.16
CA TYR A 104 -31.46 0.64 1.97
C TYR A 104 -30.95 -0.50 1.06
N ASN A 105 -30.42 -0.15 -0.13
CA ASN A 105 -29.76 -1.11 -1.01
C ASN A 105 -28.35 -1.43 -0.48
N ALA A 106 -28.01 -2.73 -0.37
CA ALA A 106 -26.68 -3.19 0.04
C ALA A 106 -25.54 -2.58 -0.77
N PHE A 107 -25.79 -2.19 -2.01
CA PHE A 107 -24.81 -1.49 -2.85
C PHE A 107 -24.41 -0.13 -2.24
N TRP A 108 -25.35 0.64 -1.68
CA TRP A 108 -25.03 1.94 -1.08
C TRP A 108 -24.23 1.81 0.23
N TYR A 109 -24.48 0.76 1.00
CA TYR A 109 -23.64 0.41 2.15
C TYR A 109 -22.20 0.17 1.72
N PHE A 110 -22.02 -0.69 0.73
CA PHE A 110 -20.71 -1.01 0.17
C PHE A 110 -20.00 0.22 -0.40
N PHE A 111 -20.72 1.06 -1.15
CA PHE A 111 -20.19 2.30 -1.72
C PHE A 111 -19.80 3.31 -0.62
N GLY A 112 -20.64 3.47 0.41
CA GLY A 112 -20.37 4.35 1.55
C GLY A 112 -19.13 3.93 2.33
N SER A 113 -18.98 2.65 2.63
CA SER A 113 -17.79 2.12 3.31
C SER A 113 -16.53 2.28 2.46
N THR A 114 -16.64 2.20 1.12
CA THR A 114 -15.48 2.42 0.23
C THR A 114 -15.01 3.88 0.27
N ILE A 115 -15.92 4.83 0.10
CA ILE A 115 -15.57 6.26 0.02
C ILE A 115 -15.08 6.78 1.37
N ALA A 116 -15.65 6.31 2.48
CA ALA A 116 -15.28 6.81 3.79
C ALA A 116 -13.82 6.51 4.17
N GLU A 117 -13.21 5.43 3.67
CA GLU A 117 -11.82 5.08 3.93
C GLU A 117 -10.81 6.03 3.25
N ILE A 118 -11.13 6.51 2.05
CA ILE A 118 -10.18 7.23 1.19
C ILE A 118 -9.55 8.43 1.91
N PRO A 119 -10.31 9.39 2.47
CA PRO A 119 -9.71 10.59 3.06
C PRO A 119 -8.81 10.29 4.27
N TYR A 120 -9.15 9.30 5.08
CA TYR A 120 -8.36 8.95 6.27
C TYR A 120 -7.04 8.30 5.91
N ILE A 121 -7.03 7.42 4.90
CA ILE A 121 -5.82 6.77 4.42
C ILE A 121 -4.90 7.79 3.75
N PHE A 122 -5.44 8.60 2.84
CA PHE A 122 -4.65 9.63 2.17
C PHE A 122 -4.06 10.64 3.16
N ALA A 123 -4.82 11.05 4.18
CA ALA A 123 -4.34 11.96 5.20
C ALA A 123 -3.24 11.34 6.09
N SER A 124 -3.39 10.08 6.53
CA SER A 124 -2.36 9.41 7.34
C SER A 124 -1.08 9.12 6.55
N CYS A 125 -1.20 8.71 5.29
CA CYS A 125 -0.05 8.52 4.41
C CYS A 125 0.61 9.85 4.03
N PHE A 126 -0.16 10.94 3.91
CA PHE A 126 0.39 12.27 3.73
C PHE A 126 1.25 12.69 4.91
N LEU A 127 0.74 12.52 6.13
CA LEU A 127 1.49 12.82 7.36
C LEU A 127 2.79 12.01 7.41
N TYR A 128 2.73 10.72 7.12
CA TYR A 128 3.92 9.87 7.05
C TYR A 128 4.91 10.40 6.01
N THR A 129 4.48 10.62 4.78
CA THR A 129 5.36 11.05 3.68
C THR A 129 5.93 12.44 3.91
N ALA A 130 5.14 13.39 4.44
CA ALA A 130 5.57 14.76 4.68
C ALA A 130 6.71 14.88 5.70
N ILE A 131 6.81 13.92 6.63
CA ILE A 131 7.87 13.87 7.63
C ILE A 131 9.03 12.98 7.14
N PHE A 132 8.71 11.77 6.71
CA PHE A 132 9.69 10.76 6.32
C PHE A 132 10.54 11.18 5.12
N PHE A 133 9.89 11.60 4.03
CA PHE A 133 10.53 11.88 2.74
C PHE A 133 11.67 12.92 2.83
N PRO A 134 11.47 14.10 3.43
CA PRO A 134 12.57 15.06 3.58
C PRO A 134 13.61 14.62 4.60
N MET A 135 13.23 13.92 5.68
CA MET A 135 14.18 13.46 6.70
C MET A 135 15.21 12.46 6.17
N VAL A 136 14.80 11.59 5.27
CA VAL A 136 15.70 10.61 4.64
C VAL A 136 16.47 11.16 3.43
N GLY A 137 16.30 12.45 3.12
CA GLY A 137 17.04 13.11 2.05
C GLY A 137 16.49 12.88 0.65
N PHE A 138 15.27 12.40 0.50
CA PHE A 138 14.64 12.28 -0.81
C PHE A 138 14.22 13.66 -1.33
N THR A 139 14.36 13.89 -2.63
CA THR A 139 14.12 15.17 -3.29
C THR A 139 13.14 15.03 -4.45
N GLY A 140 12.63 16.17 -4.94
CA GLY A 140 11.70 16.21 -6.05
C GLY A 140 10.24 16.29 -5.63
N PHE A 141 9.54 17.38 -6.04
CA PHE A 141 8.13 17.57 -5.71
C PHE A 141 7.22 16.52 -6.41
N THR A 142 7.49 16.21 -7.67
CA THR A 142 6.74 15.19 -8.41
C THR A 142 6.92 13.82 -7.77
N THR A 143 8.15 13.46 -7.40
CA THR A 143 8.49 12.21 -6.71
C THR A 143 7.76 12.13 -5.37
N PHE A 144 7.73 13.22 -4.60
CA PHE A 144 6.98 13.30 -3.34
C PHE A 144 5.49 13.01 -3.52
N ILE A 145 4.84 13.65 -4.51
CA ILE A 145 3.40 13.44 -4.76
C ILE A 145 3.13 12.01 -5.22
N LEU A 146 3.93 11.47 -6.14
CA LEU A 146 3.77 10.10 -6.61
C LEU A 146 4.04 9.08 -5.50
N PHE A 147 5.02 9.34 -4.64
CA PHE A 147 5.31 8.51 -3.47
C PHE A 147 4.12 8.49 -2.50
N TRP A 148 3.59 9.67 -2.13
CA TRP A 148 2.40 9.78 -1.29
C TRP A 148 1.18 9.06 -1.87
N VAL A 149 0.89 9.28 -3.15
CA VAL A 149 -0.26 8.64 -3.82
C VAL A 149 -0.10 7.12 -3.82
N ASN A 150 1.08 6.59 -4.20
CA ASN A 150 1.29 5.16 -4.25
C ASN A 150 1.30 4.50 -2.85
N LEU A 151 1.86 5.18 -1.83
CA LEU A 151 1.76 4.73 -0.45
C LEU A 151 0.29 4.71 0.03
N SER A 152 -0.52 5.68 -0.39
CA SER A 152 -1.96 5.72 -0.09
C SER A 152 -2.72 4.60 -0.80
N LEU A 153 -2.38 4.28 -2.05
CA LEU A 153 -2.96 3.14 -2.77
C LEU A 153 -2.62 1.80 -2.09
N LEU A 154 -1.39 1.64 -1.60
CA LEU A 154 -1.02 0.49 -0.76
C LEU A 154 -1.91 0.40 0.49
N GLY A 155 -2.06 1.52 1.21
CA GLY A 155 -2.92 1.59 2.39
C GLY A 155 -4.37 1.21 2.07
N LEU A 156 -4.94 1.73 0.97
CA LEU A 156 -6.29 1.36 0.50
C LEU A 156 -6.39 -0.12 0.16
N MET A 157 -5.42 -0.66 -0.55
CA MET A 157 -5.38 -2.06 -0.95
C MET A 157 -5.45 -2.98 0.27
N LEU A 158 -4.61 -2.74 1.29
CA LEU A 158 -4.56 -3.55 2.51
C LEU A 158 -5.78 -3.30 3.42
N THR A 159 -6.31 -2.09 3.48
CA THR A 159 -7.57 -1.80 4.17
C THR A 159 -8.74 -2.58 3.55
N TYR A 160 -8.85 -2.59 2.23
CA TYR A 160 -9.94 -3.32 1.57
C TYR A 160 -9.76 -4.84 1.64
N MET A 161 -8.53 -5.34 1.68
CA MET A 161 -8.25 -6.73 2.02
C MET A 161 -8.70 -7.04 3.46
N GLY A 162 -8.45 -6.15 4.43
CA GLY A 162 -8.94 -6.28 5.80
C GLY A 162 -10.46 -6.31 5.88
N GLN A 163 -11.15 -5.40 5.19
CA GLN A 163 -12.61 -5.42 5.11
C GLN A 163 -13.15 -6.71 4.46
N MET A 164 -12.49 -7.20 3.41
CA MET A 164 -12.84 -8.48 2.79
C MET A 164 -12.78 -9.62 3.82
N PHE A 165 -11.73 -9.72 4.61
CA PHE A 165 -11.61 -10.75 5.66
C PHE A 165 -12.60 -10.54 6.80
N ALA A 166 -12.82 -9.30 7.23
CA ALA A 166 -13.83 -8.98 8.25
C ALA A 166 -15.25 -9.40 7.82
N TYR A 167 -15.54 -9.37 6.53
CA TYR A 167 -16.85 -9.80 6.01
C TYR A 167 -16.91 -11.29 5.67
N ALA A 168 -15.80 -11.91 5.30
CA ALA A 168 -15.75 -13.32 4.91
C ALA A 168 -15.63 -14.28 6.10
N LEU A 169 -14.97 -13.87 7.19
CA LEU A 169 -14.63 -14.73 8.32
C LEU A 169 -15.57 -14.53 9.51
N PRO A 170 -15.73 -15.54 10.39
CA PRO A 170 -16.75 -15.52 11.43
C PRO A 170 -16.52 -14.47 12.52
N SER A 171 -15.29 -14.22 12.93
CA SER A 171 -14.93 -13.23 13.95
C SER A 171 -13.75 -12.37 13.53
N GLU A 172 -13.57 -11.25 14.24
CA GLU A 172 -12.46 -10.32 14.05
C GLU A 172 -11.11 -11.00 14.33
N GLU A 173 -11.02 -11.80 15.37
CA GLU A 173 -9.80 -12.48 15.78
C GLU A 173 -9.34 -13.47 14.69
N VAL A 174 -10.27 -14.24 14.14
CA VAL A 174 -9.98 -15.18 13.03
C VAL A 174 -9.54 -14.41 11.79
N ALA A 175 -10.18 -13.29 11.48
CA ALA A 175 -9.81 -12.42 10.36
C ALA A 175 -8.39 -11.85 10.52
N HIS A 176 -8.03 -11.47 11.76
CA HIS A 176 -6.71 -10.95 12.07
C HIS A 176 -5.62 -12.02 11.93
N ILE A 177 -5.83 -13.21 12.50
CA ILE A 177 -4.85 -14.33 12.45
C ILE A 177 -4.61 -14.77 11.01
N ILE A 178 -5.68 -15.03 10.24
CA ILE A 178 -5.56 -15.45 8.84
C ILE A 178 -4.95 -14.34 7.98
N GLY A 179 -5.33 -13.09 8.23
CA GLY A 179 -4.79 -11.96 7.51
C GLY A 179 -3.29 -11.77 7.74
N ILE A 180 -2.81 -11.85 8.97
CA ILE A 180 -1.39 -11.78 9.28
C ILE A 180 -0.62 -12.91 8.60
N LEU A 181 -1.16 -14.14 8.62
CA LEU A 181 -0.52 -15.27 7.94
C LEU A 181 -0.37 -15.01 6.44
N ILE A 182 -1.40 -14.53 5.77
CA ILE A 182 -1.35 -14.21 4.34
C ILE A 182 -0.39 -13.04 4.06
N ILE A 183 -0.43 -11.99 4.88
CA ILE A 183 0.50 -10.86 4.76
C ILE A 183 1.93 -11.33 4.96
N SER A 184 2.22 -12.25 5.90
CA SER A 184 3.55 -12.80 6.11
C SER A 184 4.07 -13.56 4.88
N VAL A 185 3.20 -14.30 4.19
CA VAL A 185 3.54 -14.90 2.90
C VAL A 185 3.86 -13.81 1.86
N PHE A 186 3.05 -12.77 1.77
CA PHE A 186 3.29 -11.66 0.84
C PHE A 186 4.61 -10.94 1.12
N ILE A 187 4.96 -10.74 2.39
CA ILE A 187 6.23 -10.13 2.80
C ILE A 187 7.42 -10.95 2.30
N THR A 188 7.37 -12.26 2.47
CA THR A 188 8.45 -13.17 2.03
C THR A 188 8.67 -13.09 0.52
N PHE A 189 7.62 -12.83 -0.26
CA PHE A 189 7.69 -12.77 -1.72
C PHE A 189 7.57 -11.35 -2.29
N MET A 190 7.99 -10.32 -1.54
CA MET A 190 8.01 -8.94 -2.03
C MET A 190 9.17 -8.63 -3.00
N GLY A 191 10.21 -9.46 -3.03
CA GLY A 191 11.35 -9.28 -3.92
C GLY A 191 12.51 -8.44 -3.36
N PHE A 192 12.53 -8.20 -2.03
CA PHE A 192 13.68 -7.60 -1.35
C PHE A 192 14.53 -8.66 -0.63
N SER A 193 13.93 -9.51 0.19
CA SER A 193 14.62 -10.56 0.94
C SER A 193 13.78 -11.85 0.95
N PRO A 194 14.05 -12.79 0.04
CA PRO A 194 15.07 -12.82 -1.00
C PRO A 194 14.79 -11.88 -2.18
N PRO A 195 15.84 -11.42 -2.91
CA PRO A 195 15.68 -10.71 -4.17
C PRO A 195 14.94 -11.55 -5.21
N ALA A 196 14.31 -10.89 -6.18
CA ALA A 196 13.42 -11.54 -7.15
C ALA A 196 14.10 -12.71 -7.91
N GLU A 197 15.38 -12.56 -8.24
CA GLU A 197 16.14 -13.59 -8.96
C GLU A 197 16.51 -14.80 -8.09
N ALA A 198 16.72 -14.59 -6.79
CA ALA A 198 17.07 -15.63 -5.82
C ALA A 198 15.87 -16.51 -5.42
N ILE A 199 14.63 -16.15 -5.80
CA ILE A 199 13.45 -16.94 -5.50
C ILE A 199 13.45 -18.24 -6.34
N PRO A 200 13.39 -19.43 -5.69
CA PRO A 200 13.34 -20.70 -6.42
C PRO A 200 12.18 -20.75 -7.44
N SER A 201 12.41 -21.40 -8.57
CA SER A 201 11.45 -21.45 -9.69
C SER A 201 10.07 -21.95 -9.29
N ALA A 202 10.01 -22.90 -8.36
CA ALA A 202 8.75 -23.44 -7.81
C ALA A 202 7.88 -22.41 -7.09
N TYR A 203 8.46 -21.32 -6.59
CA TYR A 203 7.77 -20.25 -5.86
C TYR A 203 7.66 -18.94 -6.64
N LYS A 204 8.18 -18.86 -7.86
CA LYS A 204 8.08 -17.64 -8.69
C LYS A 204 6.65 -17.19 -8.97
N TRP A 205 5.68 -18.12 -8.95
CA TRP A 205 4.27 -17.77 -9.11
C TRP A 205 3.74 -16.97 -7.92
N LEU A 206 4.17 -17.28 -6.66
CA LEU A 206 3.83 -16.48 -5.47
C LEU A 206 4.35 -15.06 -5.59
N TYR A 207 5.61 -14.91 -6.00
CA TYR A 207 6.19 -13.58 -6.27
C TYR A 207 5.36 -12.80 -7.31
N LYS A 208 4.88 -13.47 -8.37
CA LYS A 208 4.09 -12.79 -9.42
C LYS A 208 2.71 -12.33 -8.95
N ILE A 209 2.07 -13.04 -8.02
CA ILE A 209 0.73 -12.71 -7.50
C ILE A 209 0.75 -11.91 -6.20
N THR A 210 1.91 -11.68 -5.58
CA THR A 210 2.02 -10.92 -4.35
C THR A 210 1.72 -9.44 -4.58
N PRO A 211 0.64 -8.87 -4.00
CA PRO A 211 0.26 -7.49 -4.28
C PRO A 211 1.25 -6.47 -3.71
N LEU A 212 1.86 -6.76 -2.57
CA LEU A 212 2.82 -5.86 -1.89
C LEU A 212 4.07 -5.59 -2.72
N ARG A 213 4.50 -6.54 -3.56
CA ARG A 213 5.69 -6.36 -4.41
C ARG A 213 5.53 -5.19 -5.39
N PHE A 214 4.33 -5.02 -5.96
CA PHE A 214 4.07 -3.94 -6.92
C PHE A 214 4.19 -2.58 -6.25
N SER A 215 3.65 -2.43 -5.04
CA SER A 215 3.77 -1.18 -4.28
C SER A 215 5.22 -0.89 -3.88
N LEU A 216 5.97 -1.91 -3.42
CA LEU A 216 7.39 -1.74 -3.11
C LEU A 216 8.20 -1.37 -4.36
N SER A 217 7.96 -2.06 -5.48
CA SER A 217 8.63 -1.76 -6.75
C SER A 217 8.40 -0.31 -7.21
N ILE A 218 7.15 0.19 -7.09
CA ILE A 218 6.84 1.59 -7.43
C ILE A 218 7.61 2.55 -6.54
N LEU A 219 7.52 2.38 -5.20
CA LEU A 219 8.13 3.31 -4.25
C LEU A 219 9.66 3.33 -4.38
N THR A 220 10.28 2.18 -4.61
CA THR A 220 11.71 2.05 -4.81
C THR A 220 12.15 2.65 -6.15
N ALA A 221 11.43 2.35 -7.22
CA ALA A 221 11.73 2.86 -8.55
C ALA A 221 11.58 4.38 -8.65
N LEU A 222 10.59 4.97 -7.97
CA LEU A 222 10.41 6.43 -7.90
C LEU A 222 11.61 7.16 -7.30
N VAL A 223 12.31 6.54 -6.37
CA VAL A 223 13.41 7.19 -5.64
C VAL A 223 14.77 6.81 -6.20
N PHE A 224 15.00 5.51 -6.45
CA PHE A 224 16.33 4.99 -6.79
C PHE A 224 16.53 4.68 -8.27
N ALA A 225 15.45 4.55 -9.06
CA ALA A 225 15.55 4.25 -10.49
C ALA A 225 15.19 5.46 -11.39
N ASP A 226 14.99 6.65 -10.83
CA ASP A 226 14.73 7.87 -11.60
C ASP A 226 16.05 8.41 -12.18
N CYS A 227 16.26 8.15 -13.47
CA CYS A 227 17.37 8.69 -14.23
C CYS A 227 16.96 8.76 -15.71
N PRO A 228 16.78 9.96 -16.29
CA PRO A 228 16.36 10.15 -17.67
C PRO A 228 17.39 9.62 -18.66
N GLU A 229 18.67 9.92 -18.43
CA GLU A 229 19.77 9.46 -19.28
C GLU A 229 20.85 8.83 -18.41
N LEU A 230 21.18 7.56 -18.69
CA LEU A 230 22.20 6.82 -17.94
C LEU A 230 23.59 7.41 -18.20
N PRO A 231 24.40 7.64 -17.17
CA PRO A 231 25.80 7.99 -17.30
C PRO A 231 26.56 6.91 -18.06
N THR A 232 27.51 7.32 -18.89
CA THR A 232 28.35 6.41 -19.65
C THR A 232 29.70 6.22 -18.96
N TRP A 233 30.13 4.97 -18.81
CA TRP A 233 31.45 4.67 -18.26
C TRP A 233 32.55 4.80 -19.35
N ASN A 234 33.45 5.77 -19.16
CA ASN A 234 34.62 5.92 -20.02
C ASN A 234 35.74 4.98 -19.56
N THR A 235 35.99 3.93 -20.32
CA THR A 235 37.02 2.92 -20.02
C THR A 235 38.44 3.45 -20.05
N THR A 236 38.70 4.53 -20.83
CA THR A 236 40.02 5.15 -20.96
C THR A 236 40.33 6.04 -19.76
N LEU A 237 39.41 6.85 -19.37
CA LEU A 237 39.55 7.81 -18.24
C LEU A 237 39.18 7.20 -16.89
N LYS A 238 38.52 6.05 -16.86
CA LYS A 238 38.00 5.36 -15.68
C LYS A 238 37.09 6.28 -14.83
N VAL A 239 36.24 7.08 -15.49
CA VAL A 239 35.26 7.96 -14.88
C VAL A 239 33.89 7.83 -15.58
N TYR A 240 32.84 8.17 -14.87
CA TYR A 240 31.50 8.31 -15.47
C TYR A 240 31.39 9.69 -16.10
N GLU A 241 30.82 9.76 -17.29
CA GLU A 241 30.47 10.97 -18.02
C GLU A 241 28.95 11.16 -18.00
N ASN A 242 28.50 12.44 -18.08
CA ASN A 242 27.10 12.83 -18.10
C ASN A 242 26.31 12.44 -16.82
N ILE A 243 26.94 12.58 -15.63
CA ILE A 243 26.28 12.36 -14.35
C ILE A 243 25.28 13.47 -14.13
N GLN A 244 24.00 13.12 -13.97
CA GLN A 244 22.91 14.05 -13.62
C GLN A 244 22.73 14.11 -12.11
N SER A 245 21.89 15.08 -11.64
CA SER A 245 21.67 15.37 -10.21
C SER A 245 20.80 14.31 -9.51
N GLU A 246 19.99 13.59 -10.27
CA GLU A 246 19.07 12.58 -9.76
C GLU A 246 19.84 11.41 -9.12
N LEU A 247 19.29 10.88 -8.03
CA LEU A 247 19.92 9.82 -7.25
C LEU A 247 20.15 8.54 -8.10
N GLY A 248 19.22 8.19 -8.96
CA GLY A 248 19.35 7.03 -9.86
C GLY A 248 20.49 7.14 -10.85
N CYS A 249 20.92 8.35 -11.21
CA CYS A 249 22.02 8.61 -12.13
C CYS A 249 23.39 8.58 -11.44
N GLN A 250 23.47 8.48 -10.13
CA GLN A 250 24.75 8.49 -9.42
C GLN A 250 25.47 7.16 -9.60
N PRO A 251 26.81 7.19 -9.77
CA PRO A 251 27.63 5.99 -9.75
C PRO A 251 27.55 5.31 -8.38
N LEU A 252 27.44 3.98 -8.38
CA LEU A 252 27.41 3.19 -7.16
C LEU A 252 28.84 2.96 -6.64
N ALA A 253 29.15 3.57 -5.50
CA ALA A 253 30.43 3.40 -4.83
C ALA A 253 30.49 2.07 -4.06
N ASN A 254 31.70 1.51 -3.95
CA ASN A 254 31.96 0.27 -3.18
C ASN A 254 31.13 -0.95 -3.65
N SER A 255 30.77 -1.00 -4.93
CA SER A 255 30.14 -2.19 -5.50
C SER A 255 31.09 -3.39 -5.49
N PRO A 256 30.58 -4.61 -5.21
CA PRO A 256 31.37 -5.82 -5.36
C PRO A 256 31.97 -5.97 -6.77
N VAL A 257 33.16 -6.57 -6.87
CA VAL A 257 33.86 -6.76 -8.15
C VAL A 257 33.00 -7.52 -9.17
N GLU A 258 32.17 -8.42 -8.71
CA GLU A 258 31.25 -9.22 -9.52
C GLU A 258 30.20 -8.39 -10.24
N ILE A 259 29.76 -7.28 -9.61
CA ILE A 259 28.76 -6.35 -10.17
C ILE A 259 29.42 -5.33 -11.10
N GLY A 260 30.71 -5.00 -10.85
CA GLY A 260 31.45 -4.05 -11.62
C GLY A 260 31.00 -2.60 -11.49
N HIS A 261 31.20 -1.82 -12.56
CA HIS A 261 30.82 -0.42 -12.62
C HIS A 261 29.30 -0.30 -12.94
N THR A 262 28.49 0.19 -12.02
CA THR A 262 27.06 0.33 -12.17
C THR A 262 26.56 1.64 -11.56
N THR A 263 25.40 2.11 -11.97
CA THR A 263 24.68 3.23 -11.35
C THR A 263 23.65 2.73 -10.34
N VAL A 264 23.17 3.62 -9.49
CA VAL A 264 22.10 3.33 -8.53
C VAL A 264 20.86 2.75 -9.24
N LYS A 265 20.46 3.34 -10.39
CA LYS A 265 19.36 2.84 -11.21
C LYS A 265 19.60 1.42 -11.72
N GLN A 266 20.73 1.19 -12.39
CA GLN A 266 21.05 -0.12 -12.96
C GLN A 266 21.06 -1.20 -11.87
N PHE A 267 21.68 -0.92 -10.73
CA PHE A 267 21.69 -1.87 -9.61
C PHE A 267 20.27 -2.16 -9.09
N THR A 268 19.42 -1.13 -8.96
CA THR A 268 18.04 -1.29 -8.50
C THR A 268 17.21 -2.12 -9.48
N GLU A 269 17.39 -1.90 -10.77
CA GLU A 269 16.68 -2.63 -11.82
C GLU A 269 17.18 -4.06 -11.97
N ASP A 270 18.50 -4.27 -11.98
CA ASP A 270 19.10 -5.58 -12.24
C ASP A 270 19.00 -6.54 -11.03
N VAL A 271 19.25 -6.05 -9.82
CA VAL A 271 19.29 -6.91 -8.62
C VAL A 271 17.90 -7.10 -8.00
N PHE A 272 17.13 -6.02 -7.86
CA PHE A 272 15.82 -6.11 -7.23
C PHE A 272 14.67 -6.28 -8.23
N GLY A 273 14.92 -6.09 -9.53
CA GLY A 273 13.89 -6.17 -10.55
C GLY A 273 12.84 -5.04 -10.43
N MET A 274 13.24 -3.87 -9.90
CA MET A 274 12.36 -2.72 -9.66
C MET A 274 12.60 -1.65 -10.72
N VAL A 275 11.97 -1.83 -11.88
CA VAL A 275 12.23 -1.03 -13.09
C VAL A 275 11.41 0.24 -13.09
N HIS A 276 12.03 1.39 -13.43
CA HIS A 276 11.36 2.69 -13.49
C HIS A 276 10.21 2.73 -14.52
N ALA A 277 10.39 2.08 -15.68
CA ALA A 277 9.37 2.00 -16.73
C ALA A 277 8.08 1.27 -16.27
N ASP A 278 8.19 0.43 -15.24
CA ASP A 278 7.09 -0.38 -14.73
C ASP A 278 6.23 0.35 -13.67
N ILE A 279 6.53 1.61 -13.32
CA ILE A 279 5.77 2.38 -12.32
C ILE A 279 4.27 2.42 -12.68
N TRP A 280 3.93 2.83 -13.89
CA TRP A 280 2.53 2.94 -14.31
C TRP A 280 1.85 1.57 -14.48
N PRO A 281 2.44 0.56 -15.16
CA PRO A 281 1.90 -0.79 -15.16
C PRO A 281 1.64 -1.35 -13.76
N ASN A 282 2.60 -1.22 -12.84
CA ASN A 282 2.46 -1.68 -11.47
C ASN A 282 1.35 -0.91 -10.71
N THR A 283 1.22 0.40 -10.93
CA THR A 283 0.12 1.19 -10.35
C THR A 283 -1.24 0.69 -10.82
N ILE A 284 -1.39 0.36 -12.09
CA ILE A 284 -2.63 -0.23 -12.64
C ILE A 284 -2.93 -1.59 -11.99
N ILE A 285 -1.90 -2.40 -11.75
CA ILE A 285 -2.07 -3.70 -11.07
C ILE A 285 -2.52 -3.50 -9.62
N VAL A 286 -1.95 -2.53 -8.89
CA VAL A 286 -2.38 -2.20 -7.52
C VAL A 286 -3.85 -1.75 -7.49
N LEU A 287 -4.27 -0.90 -8.43
CA LEU A 287 -5.68 -0.52 -8.61
C LEU A 287 -6.56 -1.74 -8.91
N GLY A 288 -6.07 -2.67 -9.73
CA GLY A 288 -6.73 -3.95 -9.99
C GLY A 288 -6.96 -4.77 -8.71
N TYR A 289 -5.97 -4.88 -7.82
CA TYR A 289 -6.12 -5.55 -6.52
C TYR A 289 -7.11 -4.82 -5.61
N ILE A 290 -7.11 -3.49 -5.58
CA ILE A 290 -8.09 -2.70 -4.84
C ILE A 290 -9.51 -3.06 -5.27
N VAL A 291 -9.77 -3.08 -6.58
CA VAL A 291 -11.07 -3.46 -7.13
C VAL A 291 -11.41 -4.92 -6.82
N LEU A 292 -10.45 -5.81 -6.97
CA LEU A 292 -10.62 -7.25 -6.69
C LEU A 292 -11.04 -7.50 -5.22
N PHE A 293 -10.33 -6.92 -4.26
CA PHE A 293 -10.67 -7.06 -2.85
C PHE A 293 -12.03 -6.44 -2.52
N ARG A 294 -12.39 -5.34 -3.19
CA ARG A 294 -13.73 -4.75 -3.06
C ARG A 294 -14.82 -5.64 -3.61
N ILE A 295 -14.62 -6.27 -4.75
CA ILE A 295 -15.57 -7.25 -5.31
C ILE A 295 -15.75 -8.43 -4.34
N PHE A 296 -14.67 -9.01 -3.82
CA PHE A 296 -14.75 -10.10 -2.87
C PHE A 296 -15.41 -9.69 -1.55
N ALA A 297 -15.16 -8.48 -1.05
CA ALA A 297 -15.85 -7.92 0.11
C ALA A 297 -17.36 -7.82 -0.12
N LEU A 298 -17.80 -7.35 -1.30
CA LEU A 298 -19.22 -7.28 -1.66
C LEU A 298 -19.85 -8.66 -1.76
N LEU A 299 -19.17 -9.61 -2.38
CA LEU A 299 -19.65 -11.01 -2.49
C LEU A 299 -19.77 -11.64 -1.11
N SER A 300 -18.80 -11.44 -0.23
CA SER A 300 -18.84 -11.92 1.16
C SER A 300 -20.04 -11.37 1.92
N LEU A 301 -20.27 -10.06 1.87
CA LEU A 301 -21.44 -9.43 2.48
C LEU A 301 -22.78 -9.93 1.91
N ARG A 302 -22.80 -10.28 0.64
CA ARG A 302 -24.02 -10.72 -0.03
C ARG A 302 -24.38 -12.17 0.26
N PHE A 303 -23.38 -13.06 0.26
CA PHE A 303 -23.60 -14.51 0.30
C PHE A 303 -23.31 -15.16 1.65
N LEU A 304 -22.40 -14.57 2.45
CA LEU A 304 -22.05 -15.10 3.76
C LEU A 304 -22.88 -14.41 4.85
N ASN A 305 -23.48 -15.21 5.73
CA ASN A 305 -24.20 -14.71 6.90
C ASN A 305 -23.69 -15.43 8.14
N HIS A 306 -22.99 -14.70 8.99
CA HIS A 306 -22.40 -15.20 10.23
C HIS A 306 -23.30 -14.98 11.47
N GLN A 307 -24.56 -14.55 11.28
CA GLN A 307 -25.48 -14.46 12.40
C GLN A 307 -25.85 -15.87 12.88
N LYS A 308 -25.58 -16.18 14.14
CA LYS A 308 -26.17 -17.36 14.79
C LYS A 308 -27.67 -17.15 14.81
N LYS A 309 -28.44 -18.12 14.29
CA LYS A 309 -29.88 -18.20 14.45
C LYS A 309 -30.23 -18.48 15.90
#